data_d390ab4db834da10d47b17f36938f2ac
#
_entry.id   d390ab4db834da10d47b17f36938f2ac
#
_cell.length_a   1.000
_cell.length_b   1.000
_cell.length_c   1.000
_cell.angle_alpha   90.00
_cell.angle_beta   90.00
_cell.angle_gamma   90.00
#
_symmetry.space_group_name_H-M   'P 1'
#
loop_
_entity.id
_entity.type
_entity.pdbx_description
1 polymer ?
#
loop_
_entity_poly.entity_id
_entity_poly.type
_entity_poly.pdbx_seq_one_letter_code
_entity_poly.pdbx_strand_id
1 'polypeptide(L)'
;MKIIPCSGNHAFTVIILHGLYQNTKEISWMINKINCEFIKWIILEGKSLKWYNYYTQRNNHNRHDKINYTQFTNSCKYLKKNVNRELRYIPSEKIYLLGISQGGTVCINTTLSLKIKLGGIICIDTIFLSDYISDISFLKQKFNILISSKDKIYNPKFQKNCYDLLRFFGNEINVIERNKKHCEDISEICDYIHSIFTEK
;
A
#
# COMPACT_ATOMS: atom_id res chain seq x y z
N MET A 1 16.21 -2.15 0.31
CA MET A 1 15.56 -1.57 -0.87
C MET A 1 16.12 -2.22 -2.13
N LYS A 2 15.26 -2.64 -3.06
CA LYS A 2 15.63 -3.20 -4.36
C LYS A 2 14.93 -2.39 -5.46
N ILE A 3 15.61 -2.11 -6.57
CA ILE A 3 15.04 -1.44 -7.73
C ILE A 3 15.04 -2.44 -8.89
N ILE A 4 13.90 -2.58 -9.55
CA ILE A 4 13.75 -3.30 -10.81
C ILE A 4 13.44 -2.23 -11.87
N PRO A 5 14.37 -1.95 -12.80
CA PRO A 5 14.14 -0.96 -13.84
C PRO A 5 13.03 -1.44 -14.79
N CYS A 6 12.37 -0.51 -15.46
CA CYS A 6 11.54 -0.85 -16.61
C CYS A 6 12.43 -1.37 -17.75
N SER A 7 11.93 -2.34 -18.50
CA SER A 7 12.61 -2.84 -19.70
C SER A 7 12.19 -2.08 -20.96
N GLY A 8 11.04 -1.41 -20.92
CA GLY A 8 10.50 -0.55 -21.98
C GLY A 8 10.56 0.94 -21.65
N ASN A 9 9.70 1.71 -22.28
CA ASN A 9 9.57 3.15 -22.01
C ASN A 9 9.04 3.37 -20.59
N HIS A 10 9.74 4.13 -19.74
CA HIS A 10 9.39 4.41 -18.35
C HIS A 10 8.12 5.27 -18.26
N ALA A 11 6.97 4.63 -18.15
CA ALA A 11 5.68 5.32 -18.03
C ALA A 11 5.25 5.57 -16.59
N PHE A 12 5.59 4.66 -15.67
CA PHE A 12 5.20 4.73 -14.25
C PHE A 12 6.31 4.27 -13.32
N THR A 13 6.32 4.83 -12.10
CA THR A 13 7.08 4.27 -10.97
C THR A 13 6.10 3.73 -9.93
N VAL A 14 6.29 2.49 -9.49
CA VAL A 14 5.53 1.89 -8.39
C VAL A 14 6.48 1.63 -7.22
N ILE A 15 6.17 2.22 -6.06
CA ILE A 15 6.89 1.99 -4.80
C ILE A 15 6.09 0.98 -3.99
N ILE A 16 6.70 -0.17 -3.71
CA ILE A 16 6.04 -1.30 -3.02
C ILE A 16 6.51 -1.40 -1.57
N LEU A 17 5.52 -1.56 -0.68
CA LEU A 17 5.69 -1.91 0.73
C LEU A 17 5.08 -3.28 0.99
N HIS A 18 5.93 -4.22 1.40
CA HIS A 18 5.55 -5.61 1.66
C HIS A 18 4.68 -5.79 2.92
N GLY A 19 4.01 -6.92 3.03
CA GLY A 19 3.31 -7.33 4.25
C GLY A 19 4.28 -7.77 5.36
N LEU A 20 3.74 -8.00 6.57
CA LEU A 20 4.52 -8.47 7.72
C LEU A 20 5.27 -9.77 7.40
N TYR A 21 6.58 -9.78 7.62
CA TYR A 21 7.52 -10.88 7.37
C TYR A 21 7.72 -11.29 5.91
N GLN A 22 7.11 -10.60 4.95
CA GLN A 22 7.44 -10.79 3.55
C GLN A 22 8.82 -10.16 3.22
N ASN A 23 9.49 -10.72 2.25
CA ASN A 23 10.83 -10.28 1.83
C ASN A 23 10.86 -9.81 0.37
N THR A 24 11.98 -9.20 -0.01
CA THR A 24 12.15 -8.65 -1.37
C THR A 24 12.16 -9.71 -2.47
N LYS A 25 12.44 -10.99 -2.16
CA LYS A 25 12.41 -12.09 -3.17
C LYS A 25 10.97 -12.43 -3.53
N GLU A 26 10.09 -12.56 -2.53
CA GLU A 26 8.66 -12.82 -2.73
C GLU A 26 8.01 -11.70 -3.53
N ILE A 27 8.28 -10.43 -3.19
CA ILE A 27 7.78 -9.28 -3.94
C ILE A 27 8.34 -9.25 -5.37
N SER A 28 9.61 -9.60 -5.57
CA SER A 28 10.19 -9.66 -6.92
C SER A 28 9.52 -10.73 -7.79
N TRP A 29 9.14 -11.86 -7.20
CA TRP A 29 8.39 -12.89 -7.90
C TRP A 29 7.00 -12.39 -8.33
N MET A 30 6.29 -11.66 -7.45
CA MET A 30 5.02 -11.01 -7.79
C MET A 30 5.18 -10.04 -8.96
N ILE A 31 6.21 -9.19 -8.95
CA ILE A 31 6.48 -8.22 -10.03
C ILE A 31 6.69 -8.93 -11.37
N ASN A 32 7.46 -10.01 -11.40
CA ASN A 32 7.65 -10.80 -12.61
C ASN A 32 6.33 -11.37 -13.15
N LYS A 33 5.40 -11.72 -12.26
CA LYS A 33 4.08 -12.22 -12.63
C LYS A 33 3.16 -11.12 -13.15
N ILE A 34 3.24 -9.91 -12.57
CA ILE A 34 2.48 -8.74 -13.03
C ILE A 34 2.89 -8.36 -14.47
N ASN A 35 4.15 -8.54 -14.82
CA ASN A 35 4.68 -8.41 -16.18
C ASN A 35 4.32 -7.09 -16.89
N CYS A 36 4.66 -5.96 -16.27
CA CYS A 36 4.48 -4.63 -16.86
C CYS A 36 5.84 -3.99 -17.16
N GLU A 37 6.29 -4.08 -18.42
CA GLU A 37 7.62 -3.65 -18.87
C GLU A 37 7.87 -2.13 -18.79
N PHE A 38 6.81 -1.34 -18.77
CA PHE A 38 6.85 0.12 -18.72
C PHE A 38 6.86 0.68 -17.30
N ILE A 39 6.90 -0.19 -16.28
CA ILE A 39 6.92 0.21 -14.87
C ILE A 39 8.31 0.03 -14.26
N LYS A 40 8.82 1.09 -13.64
CA LYS A 40 9.94 1.01 -12.70
C LYS A 40 9.41 0.62 -11.33
N TRP A 41 9.91 -0.47 -10.75
CA TRP A 41 9.50 -0.96 -9.44
C TRP A 41 10.56 -0.64 -8.39
N ILE A 42 10.13 -0.13 -7.24
CA ILE A 42 10.98 0.17 -6.09
C ILE A 42 10.42 -0.60 -4.90
N ILE A 43 11.10 -1.68 -4.53
CA ILE A 43 10.71 -2.50 -3.38
C ILE A 43 11.42 -1.91 -2.14
N LEU A 44 10.64 -1.34 -1.25
CA LEU A 44 11.12 -0.94 0.06
C LEU A 44 11.09 -2.15 1.00
N GLU A 45 11.97 -2.17 1.98
CA GLU A 45 12.04 -3.22 2.98
C GLU A 45 12.05 -2.60 4.37
N GLY A 46 11.14 -3.05 5.20
CA GLY A 46 11.04 -2.65 6.59
C GLY A 46 12.11 -3.33 7.46
N LYS A 47 12.50 -2.69 8.55
CA LYS A 47 13.48 -3.25 9.50
C LYS A 47 12.98 -4.58 10.06
N SER A 48 13.78 -5.64 9.96
CA SER A 48 13.41 -7.01 10.35
C SER A 48 12.10 -7.49 9.71
N LEU A 49 11.89 -7.16 8.43
CA LEU A 49 10.74 -7.52 7.61
C LEU A 49 9.39 -7.03 8.18
N LYS A 50 9.38 -5.90 8.87
CA LYS A 50 8.17 -5.25 9.41
C LYS A 50 8.32 -3.73 9.39
N TRP A 51 7.18 -3.04 9.30
CA TRP A 51 7.12 -1.57 9.27
C TRP A 51 7.00 -0.98 10.66
N TYR A 52 6.29 -1.70 11.55
CA TYR A 52 6.08 -1.35 12.96
C TYR A 52 5.69 -2.57 13.77
N ASN A 53 5.89 -2.52 15.08
CA ASN A 53 5.44 -3.57 16.00
C ASN A 53 4.00 -3.33 16.45
N TYR A 54 3.29 -4.44 16.65
CA TYR A 54 2.02 -4.45 17.39
C TYR A 54 2.32 -4.75 18.86
N TYR A 55 1.60 -4.09 19.77
CA TYR A 55 1.71 -4.36 21.21
C TYR A 55 0.60 -5.29 21.73
N THR A 56 -0.42 -5.56 20.93
CA THR A 56 -1.53 -6.46 21.31
C THR A 56 -1.16 -7.91 21.14
N GLN A 57 -1.54 -8.72 22.14
CA GLN A 57 -1.36 -10.18 22.10
C GLN A 57 -2.13 -10.82 20.94
N ARG A 58 -1.61 -11.96 20.44
CA ARG A 58 -2.11 -12.70 19.25
C ARG A 58 -3.60 -13.05 19.23
N ASN A 59 -4.30 -12.98 20.37
CA ASN A 59 -5.69 -13.42 20.53
C ASN A 59 -6.75 -12.34 20.30
N ASN A 60 -6.37 -11.08 20.08
CA ASN A 60 -7.32 -10.03 19.74
C ASN A 60 -7.37 -9.85 18.23
N HIS A 61 -8.53 -10.13 17.62
CA HIS A 61 -8.82 -9.92 16.20
C HIS A 61 -8.73 -8.44 15.77
N ASN A 62 -8.46 -7.53 16.72
CA ASN A 62 -8.31 -6.09 16.53
C ASN A 62 -6.84 -5.69 16.67
N ARG A 63 -5.98 -6.12 15.73
CA ARG A 63 -4.54 -5.81 15.73
C ARG A 63 -4.18 -4.34 15.53
N HIS A 64 -5.17 -3.49 15.32
CA HIS A 64 -4.98 -2.06 15.03
C HIS A 64 -4.88 -1.19 16.28
N ASP A 65 -5.27 -1.68 17.47
CA ASP A 65 -5.49 -0.81 18.64
C ASP A 65 -4.20 -0.31 19.32
N LYS A 66 -3.08 -1.03 19.18
CA LYS A 66 -1.81 -0.61 19.80
C LYS A 66 -0.62 -0.95 18.93
N ILE A 67 -0.06 0.05 18.29
CA ILE A 67 1.16 -0.07 17.50
C ILE A 67 2.30 0.78 18.08
N ASN A 68 3.54 0.46 17.72
CA ASN A 68 4.67 1.33 18.02
C ASN A 68 4.64 2.56 17.13
N TYR A 69 4.13 3.68 17.68
CA TYR A 69 3.96 4.94 16.97
C TYR A 69 5.26 5.46 16.36
N THR A 70 6.38 5.39 17.10
CA THR A 70 7.67 5.86 16.60
C THR A 70 8.13 5.08 15.38
N GLN A 71 8.00 3.75 15.40
CA GLN A 71 8.35 2.90 14.26
C GLN A 71 7.43 3.18 13.06
N PHE A 72 6.14 3.33 13.31
CA PHE A 72 5.16 3.65 12.28
C PHE A 72 5.48 4.99 11.60
N THR A 73 5.70 6.04 12.40
CA THR A 73 6.06 7.37 11.89
C THR A 73 7.37 7.36 11.10
N ASN A 74 8.37 6.59 11.58
CA ASN A 74 9.64 6.45 10.85
C ASN A 74 9.44 5.73 9.50
N SER A 75 8.55 4.74 9.44
CA SER A 75 8.20 4.05 8.18
C SER A 75 7.49 4.99 7.20
N CYS A 76 6.56 5.82 7.67
CA CYS A 76 5.93 6.86 6.86
C CYS A 76 6.96 7.89 6.34
N LYS A 77 7.88 8.35 7.19
CA LYS A 77 8.97 9.25 6.76
C LYS A 77 9.88 8.59 5.73
N TYR A 78 10.18 7.31 5.89
CA TYR A 78 11.00 6.56 4.94
C TYR A 78 10.32 6.45 3.58
N LEU A 79 9.02 6.13 3.55
CA LEU A 79 8.24 6.12 2.31
C LEU A 79 8.21 7.52 1.66
N LYS A 80 7.88 8.57 2.41
CA LYS A 80 7.85 9.96 1.93
C LYS A 80 9.18 10.40 1.31
N LYS A 81 10.32 10.02 1.92
CA LYS A 81 11.65 10.28 1.38
C LYS A 81 11.84 9.62 0.01
N ASN A 82 11.36 8.40 -0.19
CA ASN A 82 11.48 7.69 -1.45
C ASN A 82 10.54 8.28 -2.53
N VAL A 83 9.33 8.68 -2.17
CA VAL A 83 8.44 9.44 -3.08
C VAL A 83 9.13 10.72 -3.55
N ASN A 84 9.64 11.54 -2.62
CA ASN A 84 10.33 12.78 -2.94
C ASN A 84 11.59 12.57 -3.81
N ARG A 85 12.24 11.41 -3.70
CA ARG A 85 13.35 11.07 -4.58
C ARG A 85 12.88 10.83 -6.02
N GLU A 86 11.78 10.11 -6.19
CA GLU A 86 11.26 9.79 -7.52
C GLU A 86 10.65 11.00 -8.24
N LEU A 87 10.13 11.98 -7.52
CA LEU A 87 9.64 13.25 -8.09
C LEU A 87 10.70 14.03 -8.89
N ARG A 88 11.97 13.71 -8.71
CA ARG A 88 13.07 14.31 -9.51
C ARG A 88 13.19 13.71 -10.92
N TYR A 89 12.52 12.59 -11.18
CA TYR A 89 12.66 11.81 -12.41
C TYR A 89 11.35 11.65 -13.18
N ILE A 90 10.20 11.73 -12.48
CA ILE A 90 8.89 11.52 -13.09
C ILE A 90 7.82 12.36 -12.38
N PRO A 91 6.79 12.86 -13.08
CA PRO A 91 5.66 13.59 -12.48
C PRO A 91 4.94 12.78 -11.39
N SER A 92 4.38 13.48 -10.40
CA SER A 92 3.70 12.83 -9.26
C SER A 92 2.55 11.91 -9.68
N GLU A 93 1.82 12.29 -10.74
CA GLU A 93 0.69 11.53 -11.30
C GLU A 93 1.11 10.22 -11.99
N LYS A 94 2.41 10.02 -12.16
CA LYS A 94 3.01 8.79 -12.68
C LYS A 94 3.63 7.92 -11.56
N ILE A 95 3.57 8.37 -10.30
CA ILE A 95 4.05 7.62 -9.14
C ILE A 95 2.86 6.96 -8.45
N TYR A 96 2.95 5.64 -8.28
CA TYR A 96 1.98 4.82 -7.55
C TYR A 96 2.62 4.24 -6.29
N LEU A 97 1.79 4.06 -5.26
CA LEU A 97 2.17 3.28 -4.08
C LEU A 97 1.40 1.97 -4.10
N LEU A 98 2.09 0.87 -3.81
CA LEU A 98 1.47 -0.44 -3.62
C LEU A 98 1.81 -0.94 -2.22
N GLY A 99 0.79 -1.12 -1.40
CA GLY A 99 0.94 -1.60 -0.03
C GLY A 99 0.18 -2.89 0.22
N ILE A 100 0.87 -3.90 0.73
CA ILE A 100 0.30 -5.19 1.09
C ILE A 100 0.18 -5.26 2.60
N SER A 101 -1.03 -5.55 3.13
CA SER A 101 -1.26 -5.74 4.57
C SER A 101 -0.67 -4.59 5.41
N GLN A 102 0.31 -4.85 6.28
CA GLN A 102 0.98 -3.83 7.10
C GLN A 102 1.62 -2.71 6.27
N GLY A 103 2.16 -3.03 5.08
CA GLY A 103 2.71 -2.03 4.16
C GLY A 103 1.66 -1.08 3.61
N GLY A 104 0.44 -1.58 3.38
CA GLY A 104 -0.68 -0.76 2.92
C GLY A 104 -1.10 0.32 3.93
N THR A 105 -1.08 -0.01 5.23
CA THR A 105 -1.34 0.96 6.29
C THR A 105 -0.35 2.13 6.24
N VAL A 106 0.93 1.85 6.01
CA VAL A 106 1.96 2.90 5.84
C VAL A 106 1.72 3.72 4.57
N CYS A 107 1.33 3.06 3.46
CA CYS A 107 1.00 3.77 2.21
C CYS A 107 -0.16 4.75 2.41
N ILE A 108 -1.28 4.31 3.00
CA ILE A 108 -2.46 5.16 3.24
C ILE A 108 -2.09 6.37 4.09
N ASN A 109 -1.52 6.13 5.29
CA ASN A 109 -1.22 7.20 6.23
C ASN A 109 -0.17 8.18 5.69
N THR A 110 0.84 7.69 4.93
CA THR A 110 1.81 8.57 4.27
C THR A 110 1.15 9.44 3.21
N THR A 111 0.31 8.84 2.36
CA THR A 111 -0.36 9.54 1.26
C THR A 111 -1.23 10.69 1.75
N LEU A 112 -1.98 10.48 2.84
CA LEU A 112 -2.83 11.52 3.42
C LEU A 112 -2.05 12.72 3.96
N SER A 113 -0.76 12.56 4.26
CA SER A 113 0.12 13.64 4.68
C SER A 113 0.92 14.29 3.53
N LEU A 114 0.79 13.79 2.29
CA LEU A 114 1.47 14.37 1.14
C LEU A 114 0.71 15.61 0.63
N LYS A 115 1.47 16.65 0.25
CA LYS A 115 0.94 17.87 -0.39
C LYS A 115 1.00 17.79 -1.92
N ILE A 116 0.97 16.58 -2.47
CA ILE A 116 0.98 16.28 -3.90
C ILE A 116 -0.04 15.18 -4.20
N LYS A 117 -0.61 15.21 -5.40
CA LYS A 117 -1.47 14.14 -5.90
C LYS A 117 -0.61 13.08 -6.58
N LEU A 118 -0.77 11.82 -6.17
CA LEU A 118 -0.12 10.68 -6.80
C LEU A 118 -1.00 10.09 -7.92
N GLY A 119 -0.43 9.24 -8.77
CA GLY A 119 -1.16 8.50 -9.79
C GLY A 119 -2.21 7.56 -9.21
N GLY A 120 -1.91 6.95 -8.08
CA GLY A 120 -2.84 6.12 -7.33
C GLY A 120 -2.16 5.36 -6.19
N ILE A 121 -2.99 4.86 -5.27
CA ILE A 121 -2.56 4.04 -4.14
C ILE A 121 -3.27 2.69 -4.26
N ILE A 122 -2.51 1.62 -4.36
CA ILE A 122 -3.00 0.24 -4.45
C ILE A 122 -2.83 -0.41 -3.08
N CYS A 123 -3.93 -0.89 -2.52
CA CYS A 123 -3.98 -1.44 -1.17
C CYS A 123 -4.55 -2.86 -1.20
N ILE A 124 -3.80 -3.82 -0.66
CA ILE A 124 -4.19 -5.23 -0.60
C ILE A 124 -4.38 -5.62 0.86
N ASP A 125 -5.61 -6.00 1.23
CA ASP A 125 -5.99 -6.48 2.57
C ASP A 125 -5.36 -5.65 3.70
N THR A 126 -5.66 -4.37 3.75
CA THR A 126 -5.06 -3.42 4.69
C THR A 126 -6.09 -2.59 5.43
N ILE A 127 -5.66 -1.81 6.39
CA ILE A 127 -6.47 -0.90 7.20
C ILE A 127 -5.90 0.50 7.18
N PHE A 128 -6.73 1.45 7.52
CA PHE A 128 -6.36 2.82 7.78
C PHE A 128 -6.31 3.10 9.29
N LEU A 129 -5.22 3.69 9.77
CA LEU A 129 -5.05 4.07 11.18
C LEU A 129 -5.32 5.55 11.36
N SER A 130 -6.59 5.93 11.56
CA SER A 130 -7.03 7.32 11.70
C SER A 130 -6.37 8.04 12.89
N ASP A 131 -6.17 7.34 14.00
CA ASP A 131 -5.61 7.89 15.25
C ASP A 131 -4.16 8.34 15.13
N TYR A 132 -3.49 7.95 14.03
CA TYR A 132 -2.08 8.22 13.79
C TYR A 132 -1.81 9.22 12.68
N ILE A 133 -2.81 10.02 12.33
CA ILE A 133 -2.64 11.13 11.37
C ILE A 133 -2.51 12.43 12.14
N SER A 134 -1.36 13.07 12.01
CA SER A 134 -1.09 14.38 12.60
C SER A 134 -1.44 15.55 11.68
N ASP A 135 -1.51 15.30 10.36
CA ASP A 135 -1.71 16.36 9.36
C ASP A 135 -2.34 15.72 8.11
N ILE A 136 -3.61 16.04 7.85
CA ILE A 136 -4.34 15.55 6.68
C ILE A 136 -4.23 16.59 5.57
N SER A 137 -3.64 16.21 4.45
CA SER A 137 -3.75 16.99 3.23
C SER A 137 -5.15 16.87 2.66
N PHE A 138 -5.77 18.00 2.31
CA PHE A 138 -7.08 18.05 1.62
C PHE A 138 -7.00 17.67 0.13
N LEU A 139 -5.85 17.22 -0.35
CA LEU A 139 -5.70 16.74 -1.72
C LEU A 139 -6.39 15.40 -1.88
N LYS A 140 -7.35 15.35 -2.77
CA LYS A 140 -8.08 14.13 -3.14
C LYS A 140 -7.14 13.14 -3.82
N GLN A 141 -6.97 11.98 -3.23
CA GLN A 141 -6.17 10.87 -3.75
C GLN A 141 -7.08 9.78 -4.33
N LYS A 142 -6.54 8.94 -5.20
CA LYS A 142 -7.23 7.77 -5.75
C LYS A 142 -6.69 6.50 -5.11
N PHE A 143 -7.59 5.72 -4.48
CA PHE A 143 -7.26 4.44 -3.86
C PHE A 143 -7.93 3.30 -4.62
N ASN A 144 -7.15 2.32 -5.03
CA ASN A 144 -7.58 1.06 -5.59
C ASN A 144 -7.36 -0.03 -4.53
N ILE A 145 -8.41 -0.60 -4.01
CA ILE A 145 -8.40 -1.42 -2.81
C ILE A 145 -8.93 -2.81 -3.12
N LEU A 146 -8.17 -3.84 -2.76
CA LEU A 146 -8.57 -5.22 -2.81
C LEU A 146 -8.76 -5.73 -1.39
N ILE A 147 -9.96 -6.21 -1.03
CA ILE A 147 -10.27 -6.77 0.29
C ILE A 147 -10.70 -8.23 0.17
N SER A 148 -10.37 -9.01 1.18
CA SER A 148 -10.72 -10.43 1.28
C SER A 148 -11.81 -10.64 2.32
N SER A 149 -12.98 -11.18 1.90
CA SER A 149 -14.16 -11.34 2.78
C SER A 149 -13.97 -12.37 3.89
N LYS A 150 -12.99 -13.28 3.74
CA LYS A 150 -12.62 -14.27 4.76
C LYS A 150 -11.36 -13.90 5.52
N ASP A 151 -10.96 -12.63 5.49
CA ASP A 151 -9.78 -12.14 6.23
C ASP A 151 -9.99 -12.28 7.75
N LYS A 152 -9.07 -13.02 8.40
CA LYS A 152 -9.05 -13.20 9.86
C LYS A 152 -7.97 -12.36 10.55
N ILE A 153 -7.17 -11.63 9.77
CA ILE A 153 -6.13 -10.72 10.28
C ILE A 153 -6.71 -9.32 10.47
N TYR A 154 -7.36 -8.80 9.44
CA TYR A 154 -8.12 -7.55 9.48
C TYR A 154 -9.59 -7.84 9.16
N ASN A 155 -10.47 -7.64 10.14
CA ASN A 155 -11.90 -7.86 9.95
C ASN A 155 -12.42 -7.07 8.72
N PRO A 156 -13.06 -7.72 7.74
CA PRO A 156 -13.51 -7.05 6.51
C PRO A 156 -14.46 -5.88 6.75
N LYS A 157 -15.34 -5.98 7.77
CA LYS A 157 -16.24 -4.88 8.14
C LYS A 157 -15.45 -3.68 8.65
N PHE A 158 -14.40 -3.92 9.44
CA PHE A 158 -13.52 -2.85 9.90
C PHE A 158 -12.74 -2.23 8.75
N GLN A 159 -12.22 -3.04 7.80
CA GLN A 159 -11.58 -2.52 6.59
C GLN A 159 -12.53 -1.59 5.82
N LYS A 160 -13.78 -2.01 5.59
CA LYS A 160 -14.80 -1.19 4.90
C LYS A 160 -15.04 0.14 5.61
N ASN A 161 -15.21 0.13 6.94
CA ASN A 161 -15.36 1.36 7.72
C ASN A 161 -14.15 2.30 7.57
N CYS A 162 -12.93 1.77 7.52
CA CYS A 162 -11.73 2.58 7.26
C CYS A 162 -11.81 3.27 5.89
N TYR A 163 -12.30 2.58 4.87
CA TYR A 163 -12.40 3.12 3.50
C TYR A 163 -13.56 4.11 3.36
N ASP A 164 -14.65 3.92 4.11
CA ASP A 164 -15.75 4.89 4.17
C ASP A 164 -15.28 6.20 4.82
N LEU A 165 -14.42 6.13 5.82
CA LEU A 165 -13.77 7.31 6.41
C LEU A 165 -12.87 8.01 5.38
N LEU A 166 -12.11 7.27 4.56
CA LEU A 166 -11.32 7.87 3.48
C LEU A 166 -12.20 8.56 2.43
N ARG A 167 -13.36 7.99 2.08
CA ARG A 167 -14.36 8.64 1.20
C ARG A 167 -14.89 9.92 1.83
N PHE A 168 -15.20 9.90 3.12
CA PHE A 168 -15.65 11.07 3.86
C PHE A 168 -14.63 12.22 3.79
N PHE A 169 -13.34 11.93 3.79
CA PHE A 169 -12.27 12.90 3.54
C PHE A 169 -12.14 13.32 2.07
N GLY A 170 -13.05 12.91 1.21
CA GLY A 170 -13.15 13.33 -0.20
C GLY A 170 -12.25 12.58 -1.16
N ASN A 171 -11.63 11.46 -0.75
CA ASN A 171 -10.83 10.65 -1.64
C ASN A 171 -11.68 9.79 -2.58
N GLU A 172 -11.14 9.48 -3.77
CA GLU A 172 -11.72 8.52 -4.70
C GLU A 172 -11.35 7.10 -4.24
N ILE A 173 -12.34 6.30 -3.88
CA ILE A 173 -12.14 4.95 -3.32
C ILE A 173 -12.82 3.93 -4.21
N ASN A 174 -12.02 3.12 -4.89
CA ASN A 174 -12.45 1.96 -5.64
C ASN A 174 -12.14 0.68 -4.84
N VAL A 175 -13.16 -0.10 -4.48
CA VAL A 175 -13.01 -1.32 -3.66
C VAL A 175 -13.50 -2.52 -4.44
N ILE A 176 -12.65 -3.54 -4.54
CA ILE A 176 -13.01 -4.87 -5.03
C ILE A 176 -12.93 -5.85 -3.85
N GLU A 177 -14.01 -6.61 -3.65
CA GLU A 177 -14.09 -7.66 -2.64
C GLU A 177 -13.96 -9.02 -3.29
N ARG A 178 -13.13 -9.89 -2.71
CA ARG A 178 -12.92 -11.26 -3.17
C ARG A 178 -13.20 -12.26 -2.05
N ASN A 179 -13.66 -13.45 -2.40
CA ASN A 179 -14.00 -14.50 -1.43
C ASN A 179 -12.75 -15.34 -1.05
N LYS A 180 -11.75 -14.70 -0.46
CA LYS A 180 -10.44 -15.26 -0.09
C LYS A 180 -10.08 -14.94 1.35
N LYS A 181 -9.04 -15.59 1.88
CA LYS A 181 -8.39 -15.22 3.15
C LYS A 181 -7.39 -14.08 2.91
N HIS A 182 -6.82 -13.57 4.01
CA HIS A 182 -5.82 -12.50 4.02
C HIS A 182 -4.66 -12.76 3.07
N CYS A 183 -4.49 -11.91 2.06
CA CYS A 183 -3.44 -11.99 1.04
C CYS A 183 -3.32 -13.36 0.34
N GLU A 184 -4.39 -14.17 0.37
CA GLU A 184 -4.45 -15.46 -0.34
C GLU A 184 -4.55 -15.20 -1.85
N ASP A 185 -4.10 -16.20 -2.64
CA ASP A 185 -4.15 -16.15 -4.11
C ASP A 185 -3.36 -14.98 -4.73
N ILE A 186 -2.05 -15.13 -4.69
CA ILE A 186 -1.11 -14.15 -5.25
C ILE A 186 -1.34 -13.93 -6.77
N SER A 187 -1.85 -14.96 -7.50
CA SER A 187 -2.16 -14.81 -8.92
C SER A 187 -3.22 -13.76 -9.16
N GLU A 188 -4.35 -13.89 -8.46
CA GLU A 188 -5.48 -12.95 -8.56
C GLU A 188 -5.06 -11.53 -8.13
N ILE A 189 -4.19 -11.41 -7.12
CA ILE A 189 -3.61 -10.13 -6.71
C ILE A 189 -2.77 -9.52 -7.84
N CYS A 190 -1.93 -10.33 -8.50
CA CYS A 190 -1.10 -9.85 -9.61
C CYS A 190 -1.95 -9.43 -10.81
N ASP A 191 -3.00 -10.19 -11.14
CA ASP A 191 -3.93 -9.86 -12.23
C ASP A 191 -4.67 -8.55 -11.93
N TYR A 192 -5.12 -8.36 -10.70
CA TYR A 192 -5.72 -7.09 -10.27
C TYR A 192 -4.76 -5.91 -10.39
N ILE A 193 -3.50 -6.06 -9.98
CA ILE A 193 -2.51 -4.98 -10.10
C ILE A 193 -2.21 -4.70 -11.58
N HIS A 194 -2.11 -5.74 -12.41
CA HIS A 194 -1.90 -5.62 -13.86
C HIS A 194 -3.01 -4.78 -14.51
N SER A 195 -4.28 -5.07 -14.20
CA SER A 195 -5.44 -4.39 -14.79
C SER A 195 -5.43 -2.88 -14.51
N ILE A 196 -4.96 -2.43 -13.36
CA ILE A 196 -4.87 -0.99 -13.00
C ILE A 196 -3.99 -0.21 -14.00
N PHE A 197 -3.01 -0.85 -14.61
CA PHE A 197 -2.07 -0.20 -15.53
C PHE A 197 -2.36 -0.45 -17.00
N THR A 198 -3.20 -1.43 -17.33
CA THR A 198 -3.48 -1.86 -18.72
C THR A 198 -4.90 -1.57 -19.18
N GLU A 199 -5.87 -1.54 -18.28
CA GLU A 199 -7.25 -1.14 -18.58
C GLU A 199 -7.37 0.39 -18.56
N LYS A 200 -7.35 0.97 -19.77
CA LYS A 200 -7.67 2.40 -20.01
C LYS A 200 -8.81 2.53 -21.00
#